data_cff914ba16f902e5eb1288caf4142eb9
#
_entry.id   cff914ba16f902e5eb1288caf4142eb9
#
_cell.length_a   1.000
_cell.length_b   1.000
_cell.length_c   1.000
_cell.angle_alpha   90.00
_cell.angle_beta   90.00
_cell.angle_gamma   90.00
#
_symmetry.space_group_name_H-M   'P 1'
#
loop_
_entity.id
_entity.type
_entity.pdbx_description
1 polymer ?
#
loop_
_entity_poly.entity_id
_entity_poly.type
_entity_poly.pdbx_seq_one_letter_code
_entity_poly.pdbx_strand_id
1 'polypeptide(L)'
;LVRSVGVMTNMPAAVHGLGLLHGHSLCLGQHTNICVGRPLTDPSHIPSLCTPEGEFRPSCTYREAAKAGRDFVVLEEVIEEIVPSVQGPYRTGAGLL
;
A
#
# COMPACT_ATOMS: atom_id res chain seq x y z
N LEU A 1 25.44 -0.11 -7.28
CA LEU A 1 24.68 -1.34 -7.14
C LEU A 1 23.50 -1.16 -6.21
N VAL A 2 22.35 -1.64 -6.64
CA VAL A 2 21.15 -1.64 -5.82
C VAL A 2 21.24 -2.78 -4.80
N ARG A 3 21.08 -2.45 -3.52
CA ARG A 3 21.12 -3.44 -2.43
C ARG A 3 19.80 -3.54 -1.66
N SER A 4 18.96 -2.54 -1.79
CA SER A 4 17.67 -2.50 -1.10
C SER A 4 16.58 -2.02 -2.05
N VAL A 5 15.40 -2.61 -1.95
CA VAL A 5 14.24 -2.24 -2.76
C VAL A 5 13.02 -2.11 -1.85
N GLY A 6 12.34 -0.98 -1.95
CA GLY A 6 11.04 -0.78 -1.31
C GLY A 6 9.92 -1.17 -2.28
N VAL A 7 8.95 -1.92 -1.82
CA VAL A 7 7.86 -2.41 -2.64
C VAL A 7 6.53 -1.86 -2.17
N MET A 8 5.80 -1.21 -3.07
CA MET A 8 4.41 -0.78 -2.83
C MET A 8 3.49 -1.92 -3.28
N THR A 9 3.02 -2.69 -2.33
CA THR A 9 2.36 -3.97 -2.59
C THR A 9 0.96 -3.85 -3.20
N ASN A 10 0.36 -2.66 -3.16
CA ASN A 10 -0.93 -2.43 -3.80
C ASN A 10 -0.82 -2.11 -5.30
N MET A 11 0.38 -1.90 -5.81
CA MET A 11 0.57 -1.55 -7.21
C MET A 11 0.42 -2.77 -8.12
N PRO A 12 -0.12 -2.60 -9.34
CA PRO A 12 -0.43 -3.74 -10.22
C PRO A 12 0.75 -4.65 -10.54
N ALA A 13 1.95 -4.09 -10.65
CA ALA A 13 3.13 -4.85 -11.01
C ALA A 13 3.91 -5.41 -9.82
N ALA A 14 3.41 -5.25 -8.59
CA ALA A 14 4.17 -5.63 -7.40
C ALA A 14 4.52 -7.12 -7.36
N VAL A 15 3.56 -8.00 -7.57
CA VAL A 15 3.79 -9.45 -7.53
C VAL A 15 4.76 -9.87 -8.64
N HIS A 16 4.56 -9.34 -9.84
CA HIS A 16 5.47 -9.62 -10.96
C HIS A 16 6.89 -9.14 -10.65
N GLY A 17 7.02 -7.92 -10.15
CA GLY A 17 8.31 -7.36 -9.79
C GLY A 17 9.03 -8.15 -8.72
N LEU A 18 8.30 -8.58 -7.69
CA LEU A 18 8.87 -9.42 -6.63
C LEU A 18 9.37 -10.75 -7.19
N GLY A 19 8.63 -11.34 -8.12
CA GLY A 19 9.05 -12.57 -8.80
C GLY A 19 10.37 -12.41 -9.55
N LEU A 20 10.57 -11.26 -10.18
CA LEU A 20 11.81 -10.95 -10.90
C LEU A 20 13.00 -10.76 -9.95
N LEU A 21 12.76 -10.33 -8.73
CA LEU A 21 13.79 -10.12 -7.72
C LEU A 21 14.14 -11.40 -6.96
N HIS A 22 13.36 -12.44 -7.13
CA HIS A 22 13.59 -13.71 -6.44
C HIS A 22 14.96 -14.29 -6.81
N GLY A 23 15.71 -14.74 -5.82
CA GLY A 23 17.04 -15.31 -6.02
C GLY A 23 18.17 -14.28 -6.06
N HIS A 24 17.86 -13.00 -6.07
CA HIS A 24 18.86 -11.94 -5.98
C HIS A 24 19.14 -11.59 -4.51
N SER A 25 20.38 -11.25 -4.22
CA SER A 25 20.79 -10.88 -2.85
C SER A 25 20.44 -9.42 -2.58
N LEU A 26 19.18 -9.19 -2.23
CA LEU A 26 18.63 -7.87 -1.98
C LEU A 26 17.90 -7.82 -0.65
N CYS A 27 17.94 -6.67 0.01
CA CYS A 27 17.08 -6.38 1.13
C CYS A 27 15.75 -5.81 0.59
N LEU A 28 14.65 -6.49 0.88
CA LEU A 28 13.33 -6.05 0.46
C LEU A 28 12.60 -5.41 1.63
N GLY A 29 12.07 -4.21 1.41
CA GLY A 29 11.29 -3.49 2.39
C GLY A 29 9.86 -3.27 1.92
N GLN A 30 8.95 -3.19 2.86
CA GLN A 30 7.57 -2.81 2.58
C GLN A 30 7.46 -1.29 2.57
N HIS A 31 6.93 -0.76 1.47
CA HIS A 31 6.57 0.65 1.39
C HIS A 31 5.05 0.74 1.54
N THR A 32 4.57 0.98 2.75
CA THR A 32 3.14 1.15 2.99
C THR A 32 2.63 2.42 2.33
N ASN A 33 1.42 2.36 1.80
CA ASN A 33 0.90 3.44 0.97
C ASN A 33 -0.62 3.54 1.12
N ILE A 34 -1.11 4.75 1.27
CA ILE A 34 -2.54 5.07 1.30
C ILE A 34 -2.89 6.24 0.37
N CYS A 35 -2.00 6.59 -0.54
CA CYS A 35 -2.18 7.80 -1.37
C CYS A 35 -1.89 7.62 -2.86
N VAL A 36 -1.56 6.42 -3.30
CA VAL A 36 -1.31 6.14 -4.73
C VAL A 36 -1.95 4.82 -5.12
N GLY A 37 -2.67 4.84 -6.23
CA GLY A 37 -3.26 3.64 -6.82
C GLY A 37 -4.52 3.17 -6.11
N ARG A 38 -4.81 1.89 -6.26
CA ARG A 38 -6.01 1.27 -5.67
C ARG A 38 -5.62 0.50 -4.41
N PRO A 39 -6.50 0.46 -3.40
CA PRO A 39 -6.24 -0.31 -2.20
C PRO A 39 -6.28 -1.82 -2.46
N LEU A 40 -5.67 -2.59 -1.58
CA LEU A 40 -5.81 -4.04 -1.54
C LEU A 40 -7.13 -4.45 -0.89
N THR A 41 -7.59 -3.64 0.06
CA THR A 41 -8.89 -3.82 0.73
C THR A 41 -10.01 -3.29 -0.15
N ASP A 42 -11.19 -3.87 -0.02
CA ASP A 42 -12.38 -3.33 -0.69
C ASP A 42 -12.57 -1.86 -0.29
N PRO A 43 -12.65 -0.93 -1.25
CA PRO A 43 -12.81 0.50 -0.94
C PRO A 43 -14.00 0.82 -0.04
N SER A 44 -15.07 0.02 -0.09
CA SER A 44 -16.24 0.23 0.75
C SER A 44 -15.96 0.02 2.23
N HIS A 45 -14.89 -0.72 2.57
CA HIS A 45 -14.48 -0.96 3.96
C HIS A 45 -13.57 0.14 4.50
N ILE A 46 -13.00 0.95 3.62
CA ILE A 46 -12.05 2.01 3.99
C ILE A 46 -12.41 3.34 3.32
N PRO A 47 -13.66 3.81 3.48
CA PRO A 47 -14.11 5.00 2.75
C PRO A 47 -13.35 6.28 3.09
N SER A 48 -12.75 6.40 4.27
CA SER A 48 -11.97 7.59 4.60
C SER A 48 -10.69 7.71 3.77
N LEU A 49 -10.20 6.61 3.20
CA LEU A 49 -8.97 6.57 2.43
C LEU A 49 -9.21 6.63 0.92
N CYS A 50 -10.44 6.50 0.47
CA CYS A 50 -10.74 6.33 -0.95
C CYS A 50 -11.61 7.44 -1.52
N THR A 51 -11.42 7.71 -2.81
CA THR A 51 -12.31 8.54 -3.62
C THR A 51 -13.55 7.74 -4.01
N PRO A 52 -14.60 8.39 -4.54
CA PRO A 52 -15.77 7.66 -5.03
C PRO A 52 -15.44 6.64 -6.13
N GLU A 53 -14.35 6.83 -6.85
CA GLU A 53 -13.87 5.91 -7.88
C GLU A 53 -13.14 4.68 -7.32
N GLY A 54 -12.95 4.63 -6.01
CA GLY A 54 -12.30 3.50 -5.35
C GLY A 54 -10.78 3.53 -5.38
N GLU A 55 -10.20 4.66 -5.66
CA GLU A 55 -8.75 4.86 -5.60
C GLU A 55 -8.37 5.58 -4.31
N PHE A 56 -7.12 5.44 -3.88
CA PHE A 56 -6.64 6.19 -2.73
C PHE A 56 -6.73 7.70 -2.98
N ARG A 57 -7.02 8.45 -1.93
CA ARG A 57 -6.97 9.91 -1.97
C ARG A 57 -5.54 10.38 -2.12
N PRO A 58 -5.29 11.45 -2.89
CA PRO A 58 -3.92 11.96 -3.05
C PRO A 58 -3.38 12.56 -1.73
N SER A 59 -2.07 12.54 -1.58
CA SER A 59 -1.41 13.02 -0.37
C SER A 59 -1.76 14.46 0.00
N CYS A 60 -2.00 15.30 -1.01
CA CYS A 60 -2.39 16.70 -0.77
C CYS A 60 -3.71 16.80 -0.02
N THR A 61 -4.66 15.90 -0.28
CA THR A 61 -5.95 15.88 0.42
C THR A 61 -5.76 15.66 1.92
N TYR A 62 -4.91 14.71 2.29
CA TYR A 62 -4.62 14.46 3.69
C TYR A 62 -3.92 15.65 4.36
N ARG A 63 -2.93 16.23 3.66
CA ARG A 63 -2.18 17.37 4.19
C ARG A 63 -3.05 18.59 4.41
N GLU A 64 -3.90 18.92 3.44
CA GLU A 64 -4.78 20.08 3.54
C GLU A 64 -5.79 19.91 4.66
N ALA A 65 -6.34 18.72 4.82
CA ALA A 65 -7.25 18.42 5.92
C ALA A 65 -6.56 18.57 7.28
N ALA A 66 -5.35 18.05 7.41
CA ALA A 66 -4.57 18.16 8.64
C ALA A 66 -4.26 19.61 8.99
N LYS A 67 -3.85 20.42 8.00
CA LYS A 67 -3.58 21.85 8.19
C LYS A 67 -4.82 22.62 8.63
N ALA A 68 -5.98 22.23 8.13
CA ALA A 68 -7.26 22.87 8.49
C ALA A 68 -7.85 22.35 9.80
N GLY A 69 -7.20 21.41 10.46
CA GLY A 69 -7.71 20.78 11.67
C GLY A 69 -8.91 19.88 11.42
N ARG A 70 -9.06 19.36 10.22
CA ARG A 70 -10.19 18.53 9.78
C ARG A 70 -9.75 17.15 9.37
N ASP A 71 -8.94 16.51 10.20
CA ASP A 71 -8.48 15.16 9.91
C ASP A 71 -9.69 14.22 9.85
N PHE A 72 -9.86 13.58 8.70
CA PHE A 72 -10.97 12.67 8.44
C PHE A 72 -10.55 11.20 8.43
N VAL A 73 -9.26 10.93 8.61
CA VAL A 73 -8.73 9.58 8.51
C VAL A 73 -9.16 8.74 9.70
N VAL A 74 -9.72 7.57 9.42
CA VAL A 74 -10.14 6.61 10.45
C VAL A 74 -8.99 5.61 10.65
N LEU A 75 -8.43 5.57 11.84
CA LEU A 75 -7.25 4.74 12.13
C LEU A 75 -7.48 3.27 11.85
N GLU A 76 -8.65 2.75 12.20
CA GLU A 76 -9.01 1.34 11.98
C GLU A 76 -8.99 0.98 10.50
N GLU A 77 -9.35 1.92 9.63
CA GLU A 77 -9.33 1.71 8.19
C GLU A 77 -7.89 1.69 7.67
N VAL A 78 -7.01 2.51 8.22
CA VAL A 78 -5.59 2.47 7.88
C VAL A 78 -5.00 1.12 8.25
N ILE A 79 -5.31 0.61 9.44
CA ILE A 79 -4.84 -0.70 9.89
C ILE A 79 -5.35 -1.80 8.96
N GLU A 80 -6.62 -1.74 8.58
CA GLU A 80 -7.23 -2.73 7.68
C GLU A 80 -6.52 -2.78 6.33
N GLU A 81 -6.06 -1.64 5.81
CA GLU A 81 -5.30 -1.62 4.55
C GLU A 81 -3.85 -2.05 4.74
N ILE A 82 -3.21 -1.65 5.84
CA ILE A 82 -1.78 -1.95 6.06
C ILE A 82 -1.54 -3.45 6.25
N VAL A 83 -2.41 -4.15 6.98
CA VAL A 83 -2.24 -5.58 7.24
C VAL A 83 -2.15 -6.39 5.93
N PRO A 84 -3.11 -6.30 4.99
CA PRO A 84 -2.97 -7.01 3.72
C PRO A 84 -1.80 -6.50 2.87
N SER A 85 -1.44 -5.22 2.96
CA SER A 85 -0.30 -4.69 2.20
C SER A 85 1.02 -5.31 2.64
N VAL A 86 1.15 -5.66 3.92
CA VAL A 86 2.33 -6.33 4.44
C VAL A 86 2.28 -7.83 4.18
N GLN A 87 1.13 -8.47 4.34
CA GLN A 87 0.99 -9.93 4.26
C GLN A 87 0.68 -10.46 2.87
N GLY A 88 -0.07 -9.70 2.08
CA GLY A 88 -0.62 -10.17 0.81
C GLY A 88 0.39 -10.77 -0.15
N PRO A 89 1.44 -10.04 -0.55
CA PRO A 89 2.42 -10.52 -1.53
C PRO A 89 3.23 -11.73 -1.04
N TYR A 90 3.40 -11.85 0.27
CA TYR A 90 4.20 -12.92 0.86
C TYR A 90 3.41 -14.20 1.05
N ARG A 91 2.09 -14.15 0.86
CA ARG A 91 1.22 -15.31 0.95
C ARG A 91 0.97 -15.99 -0.39
N THR A 92 1.33 -15.34 -1.49
CA THR A 92 1.15 -15.92 -2.82
C THR A 92 2.14 -17.05 -3.05
N GLY A 93 1.92 -17.83 -4.12
CA GLY A 93 2.74 -18.98 -4.44
C GLY A 93 4.22 -18.73 -4.61
N ALA A 94 4.65 -17.49 -4.60
CA ALA A 94 6.06 -17.15 -4.56
C ALA A 94 6.71 -17.58 -3.25
N GLY A 95 5.90 -17.99 -2.30
CA GLY A 95 6.37 -18.42 -1.01
C GLY A 95 6.82 -17.26 -0.15
N LEU A 96 7.54 -17.58 0.88
CA LEU A 96 8.13 -16.58 1.75
C LEU A 96 9.39 -16.03 1.13
N LEU A 97 9.45 -14.75 1.07
CA LEU A 97 10.68 -14.08 0.67
C LEU A 97 11.72 -14.14 1.77
#